data_d0fcfe44ec15fb19cf30de389c039cf9
#
_entry.id   d0fcfe44ec15fb19cf30de389c039cf9
#
_cell.length_a   1.000
_cell.length_b   1.000
_cell.length_c   1.000
_cell.angle_alpha   90.00
_cell.angle_beta   90.00
_cell.angle_gamma   90.00
#
_symmetry.space_group_name_H-M   'P 1'
#
loop_
_entity.id
_entity.type
_entity.pdbx_description
1 polymer ?
#
loop_
_entity_poly.entity_id
_entity_poly.type
_entity_poly.pdbx_seq_one_letter_code
_entity_poly.pdbx_strand_id
1 'polypeptide(L)'
;MTMSLITIAVELTPGKEVRSAIQQGLFDANVKATGDGHFDAVCVTARDADATVIGGVVGEAYWGWVNFTTVWVHPDHRRQGIASRMLKLAEAEAARLGYTQAYLDTFSFQSPDLYLRAGYEVFGQLDHFPAGAQRLFMRKTLLSQMPEPMSGNTPQRDIG
;
A
#
# COMPACT_ATOMS: atom_id res chain seq x y z
N MET A 1 -28.69 -31.72 -22.21
CA MET A 1 -27.90 -30.65 -21.57
C MET A 1 -28.77 -29.41 -21.54
N THR A 2 -29.29 -29.07 -20.38
CA THR A 2 -30.10 -27.85 -20.21
C THR A 2 -29.13 -26.67 -20.23
N MET A 3 -29.18 -25.87 -21.29
CA MET A 3 -28.47 -24.57 -21.29
C MET A 3 -29.06 -23.70 -20.17
N SER A 4 -28.27 -23.45 -19.14
CA SER A 4 -28.66 -22.52 -18.10
C SER A 4 -28.84 -21.13 -18.74
N LEU A 5 -30.00 -20.53 -18.56
CA LEU A 5 -30.30 -19.20 -19.09
C LEU A 5 -29.46 -18.18 -18.29
N ILE A 6 -28.47 -17.58 -18.95
CA ILE A 6 -27.64 -16.52 -18.35
C ILE A 6 -28.27 -15.18 -18.71
N THR A 7 -28.56 -14.37 -17.70
CA THR A 7 -29.03 -12.97 -17.88
C THR A 7 -27.90 -12.04 -17.49
N ILE A 8 -27.60 -11.06 -18.36
CA ILE A 8 -26.63 -10.00 -18.12
C ILE A 8 -27.38 -8.67 -18.12
N ALA A 9 -27.29 -7.93 -17.03
CA ALA A 9 -28.01 -6.66 -16.87
C ALA A 9 -27.15 -5.64 -16.12
N VAL A 10 -27.47 -4.34 -16.31
CA VAL A 10 -26.91 -3.25 -15.52
C VAL A 10 -27.74 -3.09 -14.25
N GLU A 11 -27.10 -3.15 -13.10
CA GLU A 11 -27.70 -2.82 -11.81
C GLU A 11 -27.26 -1.43 -11.37
N LEU A 12 -28.19 -0.48 -11.34
CA LEU A 12 -27.87 0.92 -11.01
C LEU A 12 -27.53 1.13 -9.53
N THR A 13 -28.13 0.33 -8.65
CA THR A 13 -27.96 0.40 -7.20
C THR A 13 -27.75 -1.00 -6.60
N PRO A 14 -26.61 -1.66 -6.90
CA PRO A 14 -26.36 -3.01 -6.38
C PRO A 14 -26.25 -2.99 -4.85
N GLY A 15 -26.90 -3.93 -4.19
CA GLY A 15 -26.79 -4.14 -2.74
C GLY A 15 -25.39 -4.56 -2.31
N LYS A 16 -25.15 -4.53 -1.01
CA LYS A 16 -23.83 -4.98 -0.44
C LYS A 16 -23.56 -6.45 -0.77
N GLU A 17 -24.58 -7.29 -0.72
CA GLU A 17 -24.51 -8.72 -0.99
C GLU A 17 -24.06 -9.01 -2.43
N VAL A 18 -24.52 -8.23 -3.41
CA VAL A 18 -24.11 -8.37 -4.82
C VAL A 18 -22.63 -8.02 -4.98
N ARG A 19 -22.20 -6.89 -4.41
CA ARG A 19 -20.80 -6.47 -4.44
C ARG A 19 -19.90 -7.47 -3.74
N SER A 20 -20.31 -7.94 -2.55
CA SER A 20 -19.55 -8.94 -1.79
C SER A 20 -19.43 -10.26 -2.55
N ALA A 21 -20.50 -10.72 -3.21
CA ALA A 21 -20.44 -11.94 -4.02
C ALA A 21 -19.45 -11.82 -5.19
N ILE A 22 -19.43 -10.67 -5.87
CA ILE A 22 -18.48 -10.41 -6.96
C ILE A 22 -17.03 -10.38 -6.43
N GLN A 23 -16.79 -9.65 -5.32
CA GLN A 23 -15.46 -9.55 -4.71
C GLN A 23 -14.98 -10.90 -4.18
N GLN A 24 -15.86 -11.67 -3.51
CA GLN A 24 -15.52 -12.99 -3.01
C GLN A 24 -15.20 -13.96 -4.15
N GLY A 25 -15.98 -13.94 -5.23
CA GLY A 25 -15.70 -14.79 -6.39
C GLY A 25 -14.35 -14.49 -7.03
N LEU A 26 -13.95 -13.23 -7.12
CA LEU A 26 -12.61 -12.85 -7.58
C LEU A 26 -11.53 -13.29 -6.60
N PHE A 27 -11.74 -13.07 -5.30
CA PHE A 27 -10.80 -13.50 -4.25
C PHE A 27 -10.54 -15.01 -4.29
N ASP A 28 -11.60 -15.82 -4.37
CA ASP A 28 -11.49 -17.28 -4.43
C ASP A 28 -10.73 -17.74 -5.68
N ALA A 29 -10.99 -17.11 -6.82
CA ALA A 29 -10.26 -17.38 -8.06
C ALA A 29 -8.77 -17.04 -7.94
N ASN A 30 -8.44 -15.92 -7.29
CA ASN A 30 -7.06 -15.51 -7.05
C ASN A 30 -6.33 -16.45 -6.09
N VAL A 31 -6.96 -16.86 -4.99
CA VAL A 31 -6.40 -17.84 -4.05
C VAL A 31 -6.16 -19.18 -4.75
N LYS A 32 -7.09 -19.61 -5.60
CA LYS A 32 -6.92 -20.83 -6.39
C LYS A 32 -5.73 -20.76 -7.36
N ALA A 33 -5.50 -19.58 -7.95
CA ALA A 33 -4.43 -19.37 -8.91
C ALA A 33 -3.05 -19.23 -8.26
N THR A 34 -2.97 -18.55 -7.11
CA THR A 34 -1.69 -18.21 -6.45
C THR A 34 -1.33 -19.14 -5.30
N GLY A 35 -2.30 -19.87 -4.74
CA GLY A 35 -2.14 -20.62 -3.49
C GLY A 35 -2.03 -19.73 -2.24
N ASP A 36 -2.21 -18.42 -2.38
CA ASP A 36 -2.02 -17.44 -1.30
C ASP A 36 -3.18 -16.45 -1.25
N GLY A 37 -3.85 -16.41 -0.09
CA GLY A 37 -4.91 -15.45 0.24
C GLY A 37 -4.52 -14.53 1.41
N HIS A 38 -3.22 -14.49 1.78
CA HIS A 38 -2.75 -13.67 2.87
C HIS A 38 -2.85 -12.17 2.54
N PHE A 39 -3.32 -11.41 3.51
CA PHE A 39 -3.53 -9.98 3.42
C PHE A 39 -3.21 -9.32 4.75
N ASP A 40 -2.43 -8.24 4.71
CA ASP A 40 -2.13 -7.39 5.86
C ASP A 40 -2.64 -5.98 5.64
N ALA A 41 -3.13 -5.35 6.71
CA ALA A 41 -3.44 -3.93 6.72
C ALA A 41 -2.31 -3.16 7.42
N VAL A 42 -1.87 -2.07 6.81
CA VAL A 42 -0.90 -1.14 7.39
C VAL A 42 -1.64 0.16 7.72
N CYS A 43 -1.60 0.58 8.98
CA CYS A 43 -2.22 1.82 9.40
C CYS A 43 -1.30 2.57 10.38
N VAL A 44 -0.95 3.80 10.02
CA VAL A 44 -0.19 4.72 10.89
C VAL A 44 -1.03 5.96 11.13
N THR A 45 -1.13 6.40 12.38
CA THR A 45 -1.89 7.61 12.75
C THR A 45 -0.98 8.64 13.41
N ALA A 46 -1.25 9.92 13.15
CA ALA A 46 -0.77 11.04 13.94
C ALA A 46 -1.93 11.60 14.77
N ARG A 47 -1.68 11.85 16.04
CA ARG A 47 -2.66 12.42 16.97
C ARG A 47 -2.08 13.64 17.66
N ASP A 48 -2.94 14.59 17.99
CA ASP A 48 -2.60 15.74 18.83
C ASP A 48 -2.62 15.39 20.34
N ALA A 49 -2.44 16.42 21.18
CA ALA A 49 -2.44 16.27 22.63
C ALA A 49 -3.78 15.77 23.20
N ASP A 50 -4.88 16.02 22.51
CA ASP A 50 -6.23 15.59 22.88
C ASP A 50 -6.60 14.22 22.28
N ALA A 51 -5.60 13.51 21.76
CA ALA A 51 -5.74 12.21 21.08
C ALA A 51 -6.60 12.24 19.79
N THR A 52 -6.90 13.44 19.26
CA THR A 52 -7.61 13.60 17.99
C THR A 52 -6.71 13.19 16.82
N VAL A 53 -7.25 12.44 15.85
CA VAL A 53 -6.52 12.05 14.65
C VAL A 53 -6.32 13.29 13.77
N ILE A 54 -5.08 13.71 13.60
CA ILE A 54 -4.66 14.84 12.75
C ILE A 54 -3.96 14.39 11.46
N GLY A 55 -3.74 13.09 11.27
CA GLY A 55 -3.19 12.54 10.06
C GLY A 55 -3.15 11.01 10.08
N GLY A 56 -2.92 10.42 8.92
CA GLY A 56 -2.76 8.98 8.81
C GLY A 56 -2.24 8.52 7.46
N VAL A 57 -1.73 7.30 7.46
CA VAL A 57 -1.42 6.50 6.28
C VAL A 57 -2.18 5.18 6.40
N VAL A 58 -2.91 4.80 5.36
CA VAL A 58 -3.59 3.51 5.25
C VAL A 58 -3.02 2.76 4.06
N GLY A 59 -2.69 1.51 4.25
CA GLY A 59 -2.18 0.62 3.22
C GLY A 59 -2.76 -0.78 3.31
N GLU A 60 -2.75 -1.44 2.17
CA GLU A 60 -3.17 -2.83 1.96
C GLU A 60 -2.02 -3.61 1.34
N ALA A 61 -1.67 -4.74 1.93
CA ALA A 61 -0.49 -5.48 1.54
C ALA A 61 -0.79 -6.95 1.26
N TYR A 62 -0.39 -7.43 0.08
CA TYR A 62 -0.52 -8.81 -0.37
C TYR A 62 0.47 -9.08 -1.51
N TRP A 63 0.83 -10.32 -1.71
CA TRP A 63 1.71 -10.79 -2.79
C TRP A 63 3.02 -10.00 -2.95
N GLY A 64 3.64 -9.65 -1.81
CA GLY A 64 4.93 -8.96 -1.79
C GLY A 64 4.89 -7.45 -1.95
N TRP A 65 3.71 -6.85 -2.20
CA TRP A 65 3.50 -5.43 -2.40
C TRP A 65 2.61 -4.82 -1.33
N VAL A 66 2.89 -3.58 -0.92
CA VAL A 66 1.97 -2.73 -0.17
C VAL A 66 1.46 -1.60 -1.07
N ASN A 67 0.15 -1.41 -1.09
CA ASN A 67 -0.52 -0.26 -1.70
C ASN A 67 -0.89 0.75 -0.61
N PHE A 68 -0.26 1.92 -0.58
CA PHE A 68 -0.70 3.01 0.30
C PHE A 68 -1.87 3.75 -0.34
N THR A 69 -3.08 3.42 0.10
CA THR A 69 -4.33 3.92 -0.48
C THR A 69 -4.69 5.32 -0.02
N THR A 70 -4.20 5.73 1.16
CA THR A 70 -4.52 7.03 1.76
C THR A 70 -3.33 7.58 2.51
N VAL A 71 -2.98 8.82 2.24
CA VAL A 71 -2.04 9.63 3.03
C VAL A 71 -2.67 10.99 3.26
N TRP A 72 -2.91 11.34 4.52
CA TRP A 72 -3.60 12.59 4.85
C TRP A 72 -3.02 13.25 6.09
N VAL A 73 -2.97 14.59 6.09
CA VAL A 73 -2.65 15.44 7.25
C VAL A 73 -3.64 16.61 7.29
N HIS A 74 -4.18 16.85 8.48
CA HIS A 74 -5.08 17.97 8.73
C HIS A 74 -4.43 19.29 8.28
N PRO A 75 -5.17 20.19 7.61
CA PRO A 75 -4.60 21.43 7.06
C PRO A 75 -3.75 22.23 8.05
N ASP A 76 -4.20 22.39 9.29
CA ASP A 76 -3.52 23.17 10.33
C ASP A 76 -2.20 22.54 10.81
N HIS A 77 -1.96 21.28 10.48
CA HIS A 77 -0.76 20.53 10.87
C HIS A 77 0.17 20.20 9.68
N ARG A 78 -0.11 20.76 8.50
CA ARG A 78 0.72 20.57 7.31
C ARG A 78 2.06 21.30 7.41
N ARG A 79 3.00 20.96 6.51
CA ARG A 79 4.36 21.54 6.42
C ARG A 79 5.21 21.39 7.69
N GLN A 80 4.89 20.42 8.54
CA GLN A 80 5.64 20.05 9.75
C GLN A 80 6.35 18.69 9.60
N GLY A 81 6.43 18.16 8.39
CA GLY A 81 7.06 16.86 8.12
C GLY A 81 6.27 15.64 8.59
N ILE A 82 5.01 15.81 9.04
CA ILE A 82 4.18 14.74 9.60
C ILE A 82 3.92 13.65 8.55
N ALA A 83 3.52 14.02 7.33
CA ALA A 83 3.25 13.06 6.25
C ALA A 83 4.48 12.19 5.94
N SER A 84 5.66 12.82 5.83
CA SER A 84 6.93 12.12 5.56
C SER A 84 7.29 11.14 6.68
N ARG A 85 7.08 11.52 7.94
CA ARG A 85 7.34 10.66 9.11
C ARG A 85 6.37 9.48 9.17
N MET A 86 5.08 9.71 8.92
CA MET A 86 4.09 8.66 8.89
C MET A 86 4.33 7.67 7.75
N LEU A 87 4.65 8.18 6.54
CA LEU A 87 4.96 7.33 5.39
C LEU A 87 6.17 6.43 5.68
N LYS A 88 7.24 7.00 6.26
CA LYS A 88 8.43 6.24 6.65
C LYS A 88 8.11 5.13 7.67
N LEU A 89 7.24 5.39 8.64
CA LEU A 89 6.79 4.38 9.61
C LEU A 89 5.95 3.29 8.93
N ALA A 90 5.06 3.67 8.01
CA ALA A 90 4.25 2.71 7.26
C ALA A 90 5.09 1.81 6.35
N GLU A 91 6.12 2.37 5.70
CA GLU A 91 7.10 1.61 4.90
C GLU A 91 7.89 0.63 5.78
N ALA A 92 8.35 1.08 6.95
CA ALA A 92 9.08 0.23 7.90
C ALA A 92 8.20 -0.93 8.41
N GLU A 93 6.93 -0.67 8.69
CA GLU A 93 5.99 -1.72 9.12
C GLU A 93 5.71 -2.72 7.99
N ALA A 94 5.49 -2.25 6.76
CA ALA A 94 5.34 -3.12 5.60
C ALA A 94 6.58 -4.01 5.38
N ALA A 95 7.79 -3.43 5.51
CA ALA A 95 9.04 -4.18 5.41
C ALA A 95 9.20 -5.21 6.54
N ARG A 96 8.79 -4.86 7.78
CA ARG A 96 8.77 -5.78 8.92
C ARG A 96 7.85 -6.98 8.71
N LEU A 97 6.72 -6.76 8.02
CA LEU A 97 5.78 -7.81 7.63
C LEU A 97 6.28 -8.64 6.43
N GLY A 98 7.41 -8.28 5.82
CA GLY A 98 8.03 -9.02 4.72
C GLY A 98 7.72 -8.50 3.32
N TYR A 99 7.02 -7.38 3.19
CA TYR A 99 6.76 -6.76 1.90
C TYR A 99 7.96 -5.96 1.43
N THR A 100 8.36 -6.16 0.18
CA THR A 100 9.59 -5.57 -0.37
C THR A 100 9.33 -4.46 -1.37
N GLN A 101 8.09 -4.27 -1.76
CA GLN A 101 7.68 -3.31 -2.78
C GLN A 101 6.50 -2.47 -2.28
N ALA A 102 6.49 -1.19 -2.64
CA ALA A 102 5.39 -0.28 -2.35
C ALA A 102 4.94 0.45 -3.63
N TYR A 103 3.65 0.71 -3.72
CA TYR A 103 3.10 1.60 -4.72
C TYR A 103 1.96 2.44 -4.14
N LEU A 104 1.68 3.53 -4.81
CA LEU A 104 0.59 4.44 -4.50
C LEU A 104 0.20 5.23 -5.74
N ASP A 105 -0.88 5.96 -5.66
CA ASP A 105 -1.19 6.98 -6.64
C ASP A 105 -1.48 8.34 -5.96
N THR A 106 -1.22 9.40 -6.70
CA THR A 106 -1.46 10.78 -6.26
C THR A 106 -1.84 11.64 -7.48
N PHE A 107 -2.47 12.77 -7.21
CA PHE A 107 -2.79 13.73 -8.26
C PHE A 107 -1.75 14.84 -8.31
N SER A 108 -1.55 15.42 -9.51
CA SER A 108 -0.59 16.51 -9.73
C SER A 108 -0.86 17.76 -8.86
N PHE A 109 -2.10 17.97 -8.44
CA PHE A 109 -2.49 19.07 -7.52
C PHE A 109 -2.35 18.72 -6.04
N GLN A 110 -2.02 17.48 -5.69
CA GLN A 110 -1.73 17.05 -4.32
C GLN A 110 -0.25 17.29 -3.96
N SER A 111 0.46 16.29 -3.52
CA SER A 111 1.85 16.46 -3.09
C SER A 111 2.77 15.39 -3.71
N PRO A 112 2.90 15.30 -5.04
CA PRO A 112 3.77 14.30 -5.67
C PRO A 112 5.23 14.44 -5.22
N ASP A 113 5.70 15.65 -4.93
CA ASP A 113 7.05 15.91 -4.41
C ASP A 113 7.34 15.23 -3.07
N LEU A 114 6.33 14.99 -2.23
CA LEU A 114 6.48 14.22 -1.00
C LEU A 114 7.02 12.82 -1.31
N TYR A 115 6.41 12.17 -2.27
CA TYR A 115 6.75 10.80 -2.66
C TYR A 115 8.05 10.72 -3.45
N LEU A 116 8.32 11.68 -4.34
CA LEU A 116 9.62 11.78 -5.02
C LEU A 116 10.77 11.91 -4.02
N ARG A 117 10.63 12.79 -3.01
CA ARG A 117 11.63 12.92 -1.93
C ARG A 117 11.73 11.68 -1.05
N ALA A 118 10.66 10.90 -0.92
CA ALA A 118 10.67 9.63 -0.22
C ALA A 118 11.28 8.47 -1.04
N GLY A 119 11.70 8.72 -2.28
CA GLY A 119 12.35 7.75 -3.16
C GLY A 119 11.41 6.96 -4.07
N TYR A 120 10.16 7.42 -4.23
CA TYR A 120 9.23 6.87 -5.23
C TYR A 120 9.57 7.40 -6.62
N GLU A 121 9.34 6.57 -7.63
CA GLU A 121 9.42 6.93 -9.04
C GLU A 121 8.04 6.82 -9.70
N VAL A 122 7.74 7.69 -10.64
CA VAL A 122 6.52 7.60 -11.47
C VAL A 122 6.70 6.49 -12.48
N PHE A 123 5.78 5.54 -12.53
CA PHE A 123 5.77 4.46 -13.51
C PHE A 123 4.56 4.46 -14.44
N GLY A 124 3.58 5.32 -14.16
CA GLY A 124 2.37 5.46 -14.98
C GLY A 124 1.66 6.79 -14.71
N GLN A 125 0.88 7.23 -15.69
CA GLN A 125 0.17 8.51 -15.64
C GLN A 125 -1.14 8.41 -16.40
N LEU A 126 -2.18 9.06 -15.86
CA LEU A 126 -3.43 9.33 -16.56
C LEU A 126 -3.60 10.84 -16.67
N ASP A 127 -3.70 11.32 -17.92
CA ASP A 127 -3.96 12.72 -18.21
C ASP A 127 -5.45 13.05 -18.07
N HIS A 128 -5.76 14.32 -17.83
CA HIS A 128 -7.13 14.81 -17.68
C HIS A 128 -7.92 14.10 -16.57
N PHE A 129 -7.28 13.78 -15.47
CA PHE A 129 -7.90 13.12 -14.33
C PHE A 129 -7.62 13.92 -13.02
N PRO A 130 -8.51 14.88 -12.62
CA PRO A 130 -9.57 15.52 -13.42
C PRO A 130 -9.04 16.39 -14.57
N ALA A 131 -9.93 17.02 -15.34
CA ALA A 131 -9.55 17.92 -16.45
C ALA A 131 -8.51 18.96 -15.98
N GLY A 132 -7.42 19.09 -16.73
CA GLY A 132 -6.28 19.98 -16.40
C GLY A 132 -5.30 19.43 -15.36
N ALA A 133 -5.52 18.24 -14.83
CA ALA A 133 -4.64 17.56 -13.88
C ALA A 133 -4.27 16.16 -14.35
N GLN A 134 -3.38 15.51 -13.61
CA GLN A 134 -2.89 14.16 -13.88
C GLN A 134 -3.00 13.31 -12.63
N ARG A 135 -3.27 12.02 -12.81
CA ARG A 135 -3.10 11.00 -11.78
C ARG A 135 -1.80 10.26 -12.04
N LEU A 136 -0.91 10.28 -11.08
CA LEU A 136 0.43 9.71 -11.16
C LEU A 136 0.48 8.43 -10.34
N PHE A 137 0.94 7.34 -10.94
CA PHE A 137 1.18 6.07 -10.27
C PHE A 137 2.66 5.97 -9.94
N MET A 138 2.97 5.73 -8.67
CA MET A 138 4.34 5.78 -8.17
C MET A 138 4.68 4.49 -7.41
N ARG A 139 5.93 4.06 -7.50
CA ARG A 139 6.43 2.84 -6.86
C ARG A 139 7.78 3.06 -6.20
N LYS A 140 8.12 2.19 -5.26
CA LYS A 140 9.40 2.17 -4.55
C LYS A 140 9.72 0.75 -4.10
N THR A 141 11.00 0.37 -4.16
CA THR A 141 11.50 -0.82 -3.47
C THR A 141 11.74 -0.46 -2.01
N LEU A 142 11.13 -1.21 -1.09
CA LEU A 142 11.38 -1.08 0.34
C LEU A 142 12.67 -1.82 0.68
N LEU A 143 13.59 -1.13 1.36
CA LEU A 143 14.79 -1.79 1.87
C LEU A 143 14.37 -2.73 3.00
N SER A 144 14.45 -4.03 2.76
CA SER A 144 14.42 -5.02 3.82
C SER A 144 15.54 -4.71 4.78
N GLN A 145 15.26 -4.48 6.07
CA GLN A 145 16.26 -4.61 7.10
C GLN A 145 16.53 -6.11 7.27
N MET A 146 17.34 -6.68 6.38
CA MET A 146 17.96 -7.96 6.67
C MET A 146 18.85 -7.74 7.90
N PRO A 147 18.68 -8.54 8.98
CA PRO A 147 19.67 -8.54 10.04
C PRO A 147 21.01 -8.90 9.38
N GLU A 148 22.03 -8.09 9.63
CA GLU A 148 23.40 -8.41 9.23
C GLU A 148 23.70 -9.86 9.61
N PRO A 149 24.29 -10.69 8.72
CA PRO A 149 24.69 -12.02 9.09
C PRO A 149 25.65 -11.86 10.26
N MET A 150 25.28 -12.41 11.41
CA MET A 150 26.14 -12.44 12.58
C MET A 150 27.49 -13.02 12.13
N SER A 151 28.50 -12.16 12.10
CA SER A 151 29.89 -12.52 11.86
C SER A 151 30.24 -13.66 12.82
N GLY A 152 30.24 -14.89 12.29
CA GLY A 152 30.61 -16.07 13.04
C GLY A 152 32.06 -15.92 13.47
N ASN A 153 32.25 -15.82 14.78
CA ASN A 153 33.55 -15.94 15.44
C ASN A 153 34.14 -17.33 15.12
N THR A 154 35.06 -17.39 14.20
CA THR A 154 35.80 -18.61 13.89
C THR A 154 36.73 -18.88 15.07
N PRO A 155 36.60 -19.98 15.81
CA PRO A 155 37.59 -20.31 16.83
C PRO A 155 38.90 -20.67 16.13
N GLN A 156 39.93 -19.89 16.45
CA GLN A 156 41.31 -20.16 16.08
C GLN A 156 41.71 -21.48 16.71
N ARG A 157 41.94 -22.50 15.90
CA ARG A 157 42.59 -23.75 16.39
C ARG A 157 44.06 -23.47 16.59
N ASP A 158 44.47 -23.40 17.84
CA ASP A 158 45.87 -23.55 18.22
C ASP A 158 46.33 -24.97 17.85
N ILE A 159 47.25 -25.06 16.93
CA ILE A 159 48.05 -26.27 16.68
C ILE A 159 49.42 -26.01 17.33
N GLY A 160 49.59 -26.66 18.52
CA GLY A 160 50.88 -26.86 19.14
C GLY A 160 51.63 -28.08 18.56
#